data_91d7e72e04df9414d1a1e055aba1d581
#
_entry.id   91d7e72e04df9414d1a1e055aba1d581
#
_cell.length_a   1.000
_cell.length_b   1.000
_cell.length_c   1.000
_cell.angle_alpha   90.00
_cell.angle_beta   90.00
_cell.angle_gamma   90.00
#
_symmetry.space_group_name_H-M   'P 1'
#
loop_
_entity.id
_entity.type
_entity.pdbx_description
1 polymer ?
#
loop_
_entity_poly.entity_id
_entity_poly.type
_entity_poly.pdbx_seq_one_letter_code
_entity_poly.pdbx_strand_id
1 'polypeptide(L)'
;GELLYGESHILCNLFSIDAIERMGSEPLPYHVAFKKAKYIDKDGNLVEPDSPNAYKFEAFLFDAFGEVDDMAVLRVKREEEFAPVKNSDEKGVDCPKTARELYKKFYHLD
;
A
#
# COMPACT_ATOMS: atom_id res chain seq x y z
N GLY A 1 10.62 24.16 1.37
CA GLY A 1 9.71 24.22 2.50
C GLY A 1 9.64 22.89 3.20
N GLU A 2 9.37 22.90 4.48
CA GLU A 2 9.16 21.66 5.24
C GLU A 2 7.74 21.17 5.02
N LEU A 3 7.56 19.84 5.02
CA LEU A 3 6.23 19.23 4.95
C LEU A 3 5.52 19.42 6.29
N LEU A 4 4.26 19.81 6.26
CA LEU A 4 3.44 19.90 7.47
C LEU A 4 3.26 18.54 8.15
N TYR A 5 3.06 17.49 7.31
CA TYR A 5 3.03 16.09 7.72
C TYR A 5 4.20 15.38 7.04
N GLY A 6 5.30 15.22 7.75
CA GLY A 6 6.54 14.64 7.22
C GLY A 6 6.62 13.12 7.32
N GLU A 7 5.72 12.50 8.08
CA GLU A 7 5.74 11.06 8.33
C GLU A 7 4.84 10.33 7.33
N SER A 8 5.30 9.18 6.88
CA SER A 8 4.52 8.28 6.00
C SER A 8 4.25 6.97 6.70
N HIS A 9 3.01 6.50 6.60
CA HIS A 9 2.61 5.21 7.12
C HIS A 9 3.13 4.07 6.21
N ILE A 10 3.80 3.06 6.80
CA ILE A 10 4.41 1.94 6.08
C ILE A 10 3.56 0.66 6.09
N LEU A 11 2.30 0.74 6.51
CA LEU A 11 1.36 -0.39 6.64
C LEU A 11 1.81 -1.48 7.63
N CYS A 12 2.55 -1.09 8.66
CA CYS A 12 2.90 -1.97 9.78
C CYS A 12 2.08 -1.54 11.00
N ASN A 13 1.09 -2.34 11.38
CA ASN A 13 0.14 -2.04 12.44
C ASN A 13 0.09 -3.17 13.46
N LEU A 14 -0.05 -2.81 14.73
CA LEU A 14 -0.37 -3.73 15.83
C LEU A 14 -1.68 -3.27 16.45
N PHE A 15 -2.66 -4.17 16.47
CA PHE A 15 -3.99 -3.92 17.01
C PHE A 15 -4.27 -4.82 18.21
N SER A 16 -4.97 -4.30 19.20
CA SER A 16 -5.64 -5.16 20.18
C SER A 16 -6.84 -5.85 19.53
N ILE A 17 -7.28 -6.97 20.09
CA ILE A 17 -8.47 -7.69 19.63
C ILE A 17 -9.71 -6.79 19.69
N ASP A 18 -9.89 -6.06 20.78
CA ASP A 18 -11.02 -5.14 20.97
C ASP A 18 -11.03 -4.02 19.90
N ALA A 19 -9.85 -3.53 19.48
CA ALA A 19 -9.75 -2.54 18.41
C ALA A 19 -10.18 -3.15 17.05
N ILE A 20 -9.76 -4.37 16.76
CA ILE A 20 -10.18 -5.09 15.54
C ILE A 20 -11.69 -5.33 15.53
N GLU A 21 -12.28 -5.75 16.64
CA GLU A 21 -13.72 -5.97 16.75
C GLU A 21 -14.50 -4.67 16.52
N ARG A 22 -14.06 -3.55 17.09
CA ARG A 22 -14.69 -2.24 16.87
C ARG A 22 -14.56 -1.78 15.42
N MET A 23 -13.37 -1.80 14.85
CA MET A 23 -13.13 -1.42 13.45
C MET A 23 -13.87 -2.30 12.44
N GLY A 24 -14.12 -3.58 12.79
CA GLY A 24 -14.86 -4.52 11.95
C GLY A 24 -16.37 -4.50 12.15
N SER A 25 -16.91 -3.71 13.08
CA SER A 25 -18.34 -3.66 13.38
C SER A 25 -19.18 -2.99 12.31
N GLU A 26 -18.57 -2.08 11.54
CA GLU A 26 -19.22 -1.35 10.46
C GLU A 26 -18.44 -1.52 9.15
N PRO A 27 -19.13 -1.54 8.00
CA PRO A 27 -18.47 -1.63 6.71
C PRO A 27 -17.68 -0.36 6.40
N LEU A 28 -16.44 -0.51 5.96
CA LEU A 28 -15.62 0.62 5.52
C LEU A 28 -16.17 1.23 4.21
N PRO A 29 -16.02 2.55 4.01
CA PRO A 29 -16.40 3.21 2.78
C PRO A 29 -15.54 2.73 1.60
N TYR A 30 -16.15 2.67 0.41
CA TYR A 30 -15.40 2.41 -0.81
C TYR A 30 -14.85 3.69 -1.42
N HIS A 31 -13.56 3.68 -1.68
CA HIS A 31 -12.90 4.66 -2.55
C HIS A 31 -12.97 4.19 -3.99
N VAL A 32 -13.46 5.04 -4.87
CA VAL A 32 -13.72 4.69 -6.26
C VAL A 32 -12.67 5.34 -7.16
N ALA A 33 -12.02 4.53 -8.00
CA ALA A 33 -11.11 5.00 -9.03
C ALA A 33 -11.54 4.47 -10.41
N PHE A 34 -11.65 5.37 -11.40
CA PHE A 34 -11.91 5.00 -12.78
C PHE A 34 -10.59 4.83 -13.51
N LYS A 35 -10.27 3.61 -13.94
CA LYS A 35 -8.94 3.22 -14.46
C LYS A 35 -9.01 2.41 -15.74
N LYS A 36 -7.89 2.39 -16.49
CA LYS A 36 -7.71 1.45 -17.60
C LYS A 36 -7.50 0.05 -17.02
N ALA A 37 -8.31 -0.90 -17.49
CA ALA A 37 -8.16 -2.31 -17.16
C ALA A 37 -8.10 -3.13 -18.45
N LYS A 38 -7.06 -3.93 -18.60
CA LYS A 38 -6.98 -4.91 -19.67
C LYS A 38 -8.08 -5.95 -19.49
N TYR A 39 -8.66 -6.41 -20.56
CA TYR A 39 -9.71 -7.43 -20.51
C TYR A 39 -9.59 -8.40 -21.69
N ILE A 40 -10.25 -9.52 -21.58
CA ILE A 40 -10.38 -10.49 -22.67
C ILE A 40 -11.69 -10.21 -23.37
N ASP A 41 -11.65 -10.02 -24.69
CA ASP A 41 -12.84 -9.81 -25.50
C ASP A 41 -13.60 -11.12 -25.74
N LYS A 42 -14.76 -11.02 -26.43
CA LYS A 42 -15.62 -12.17 -26.77
C LYS A 42 -14.93 -13.22 -27.68
N ASP A 43 -13.88 -12.83 -28.37
CA ASP A 43 -13.13 -13.67 -29.30
C ASP A 43 -11.85 -14.27 -28.65
N GLY A 44 -11.63 -13.97 -27.34
CA GLY A 44 -10.51 -14.52 -26.56
C GLY A 44 -9.23 -13.68 -26.65
N ASN A 45 -9.26 -12.50 -27.24
CA ASN A 45 -8.08 -11.65 -27.38
C ASN A 45 -7.90 -10.72 -26.18
N LEU A 46 -6.63 -10.50 -25.79
CA LEU A 46 -6.30 -9.48 -24.79
C LEU A 46 -6.41 -8.08 -25.39
N VAL A 47 -7.27 -7.26 -24.81
CA VAL A 47 -7.47 -5.86 -25.20
C VAL A 47 -6.85 -4.94 -24.14
N GLU A 48 -6.02 -4.00 -24.60
CA GLU A 48 -5.47 -2.91 -23.79
C GLU A 48 -6.19 -1.60 -24.18
N PRO A 49 -7.06 -1.06 -23.29
CA PRO A 49 -7.82 0.13 -23.64
C PRO A 49 -6.98 1.41 -23.62
N ASP A 50 -7.26 2.33 -24.53
CA ASP A 50 -6.60 3.65 -24.59
C ASP A 50 -7.16 4.64 -23.57
N SER A 51 -8.36 4.39 -23.04
CA SER A 51 -9.03 5.22 -22.04
C SER A 51 -9.50 4.39 -20.86
N PRO A 52 -9.77 5.01 -19.69
CA PRO A 52 -10.39 4.33 -18.56
C PRO A 52 -11.72 3.64 -18.96
N ASN A 53 -11.88 2.40 -18.53
CA ASN A 53 -13.00 1.54 -18.90
C ASN A 53 -13.59 0.74 -17.72
N ALA A 54 -12.97 0.84 -16.52
CA ALA A 54 -13.39 0.08 -15.35
C ALA A 54 -13.32 0.89 -14.07
N TYR A 55 -14.29 0.68 -13.19
CA TYR A 55 -14.26 1.20 -11.83
C TYR A 55 -13.57 0.19 -10.91
N LYS A 56 -12.58 0.66 -10.16
CA LYS A 56 -11.94 -0.07 -9.07
C LYS A 56 -12.46 0.47 -7.75
N PHE A 57 -12.90 -0.44 -6.88
CA PHE A 57 -13.37 -0.13 -5.54
C PHE A 57 -12.36 -0.66 -4.53
N GLU A 58 -11.95 0.17 -3.58
CA GLU A 58 -11.03 -0.20 -2.51
C GLU A 58 -11.55 0.34 -1.19
N ALA A 59 -11.49 -0.48 -0.14
CA ALA A 59 -11.66 -0.04 1.23
C ALA A 59 -10.28 0.08 1.88
N PHE A 60 -10.04 1.14 2.61
CA PHE A 60 -8.75 1.37 3.28
C PHE A 60 -8.89 1.21 4.79
N LEU A 61 -7.95 0.51 5.38
CA LEU A 61 -7.85 0.37 6.83
C LEU A 61 -7.78 1.73 7.55
N PHE A 62 -7.23 2.74 6.88
CA PHE A 62 -7.12 4.10 7.43
C PHE A 62 -8.46 4.72 7.79
N ASP A 63 -9.52 4.38 7.06
CA ASP A 63 -10.87 4.87 7.36
C ASP A 63 -11.40 4.34 8.69
N ALA A 64 -10.92 3.16 9.13
CA ALA A 64 -11.27 2.58 10.42
C ALA A 64 -10.52 3.21 11.61
N PHE A 65 -9.47 3.97 11.38
CA PHE A 65 -8.70 4.59 12.47
C PHE A 65 -9.50 5.63 13.27
N GLY A 66 -10.55 6.18 12.67
CA GLY A 66 -11.51 7.05 13.37
C GLY A 66 -12.31 6.36 14.49
N GLU A 67 -12.37 5.01 14.47
CA GLU A 67 -13.08 4.21 15.46
C GLU A 67 -12.23 3.87 16.70
N VAL A 68 -10.97 4.27 16.72
CA VAL A 68 -10.08 4.07 17.87
C VAL A 68 -9.77 5.41 18.55
N ASP A 69 -9.87 5.41 19.88
CA ASP A 69 -9.72 6.63 20.69
C ASP A 69 -8.25 7.05 20.86
N ASP A 70 -7.33 6.09 20.80
CA ASP A 70 -5.91 6.32 21.05
C ASP A 70 -5.05 5.47 20.12
N MET A 71 -4.00 6.07 19.58
CA MET A 71 -3.09 5.44 18.64
C MET A 71 -1.64 5.86 18.91
N ALA A 72 -0.82 4.90 19.32
CA ALA A 72 0.60 5.12 19.45
C ALA A 72 1.30 5.06 18.09
N VAL A 73 2.21 5.99 17.84
CA VAL A 73 3.01 6.04 16.61
C VAL A 73 4.47 5.76 16.93
N LEU A 74 5.01 4.69 16.35
CA LEU A 74 6.43 4.38 16.40
C LEU A 74 7.11 4.93 15.14
N ARG A 75 8.00 5.91 15.31
CA ARG A 75 8.82 6.42 14.21
C ARG A 75 10.01 5.51 13.97
N VAL A 76 10.21 5.12 12.72
CA VAL A 76 11.30 4.26 12.27
C VAL A 76 12.03 4.90 11.09
N LYS A 77 13.25 4.46 10.80
CA LYS A 77 13.95 4.88 9.60
C LYS A 77 13.42 4.11 8.39
N ARG A 78 13.05 4.83 7.34
CA ARG A 78 12.46 4.25 6.13
C ARG A 78 13.36 3.19 5.50
N GLU A 79 14.65 3.44 5.43
CA GLU A 79 15.63 2.53 4.84
C GLU A 79 15.87 1.23 5.61
N GLU A 80 15.44 1.18 6.88
CA GLU A 80 15.56 0.01 7.74
C GLU A 80 14.27 -0.85 7.74
N GLU A 81 13.11 -0.21 7.60
CA GLU A 81 11.80 -0.85 7.80
C GLU A 81 10.92 -0.91 6.54
N PHE A 82 11.36 -0.33 5.41
CA PHE A 82 10.52 -0.26 4.23
C PHE A 82 11.29 -0.53 2.93
N ALA A 83 11.08 -1.70 2.34
CA ALA A 83 11.70 -2.14 1.10
C ALA A 83 10.65 -2.69 0.11
N PRO A 84 9.78 -1.85 -0.46
CA PRO A 84 8.68 -2.30 -1.30
C PRO A 84 9.16 -2.90 -2.63
N VAL A 85 8.39 -3.86 -3.13
CA VAL A 85 8.55 -4.44 -4.47
C VAL A 85 7.29 -4.14 -5.27
N LYS A 86 7.36 -3.12 -6.12
CA LYS A 86 6.24 -2.64 -6.94
C LYS A 86 6.55 -2.67 -8.43
N ASN A 87 7.83 -2.80 -8.79
CA ASN A 87 8.33 -2.71 -10.16
C ASN A 87 9.22 -3.91 -10.50
N SER A 88 9.46 -4.12 -11.80
CA SER A 88 10.55 -4.99 -12.27
C SER A 88 11.92 -4.36 -12.00
N ASP A 89 12.97 -5.17 -12.01
CA ASP A 89 14.35 -4.69 -11.79
C ASP A 89 14.81 -3.65 -12.82
N GLU A 90 14.22 -3.65 -14.00
CA GLU A 90 14.50 -2.68 -15.07
C GLU A 90 14.17 -1.21 -14.68
N LYS A 91 13.21 -1.03 -13.77
CA LYS A 91 12.84 0.30 -13.26
C LYS A 91 13.88 0.88 -12.30
N GLY A 92 14.70 0.04 -11.65
CA GLY A 92 15.74 0.46 -10.73
C GLY A 92 15.27 1.09 -9.41
N VAL A 93 13.97 1.09 -9.15
CA VAL A 93 13.35 1.63 -7.93
C VAL A 93 12.19 0.76 -7.49
N ASP A 94 12.04 0.57 -6.18
CA ASP A 94 10.99 -0.26 -5.57
C ASP A 94 10.86 -1.63 -6.28
N CYS A 95 11.99 -2.30 -6.49
CA CYS A 95 12.09 -3.55 -7.23
C CYS A 95 12.81 -4.64 -6.38
N PRO A 96 12.80 -5.91 -6.81
CA PRO A 96 13.47 -6.99 -6.08
C PRO A 96 14.95 -6.71 -5.79
N LYS A 97 15.66 -6.09 -6.74
CA LYS A 97 17.08 -5.74 -6.58
C LYS A 97 17.26 -4.73 -5.45
N THR A 98 16.55 -3.60 -5.48
CA THR A 98 16.68 -2.55 -4.44
C THR A 98 16.24 -3.04 -3.07
N ALA A 99 15.23 -3.90 -2.99
CA ALA A 99 14.79 -4.51 -1.73
C ALA A 99 15.89 -5.41 -1.13
N ARG A 100 16.55 -6.25 -1.95
CA ARG A 100 17.67 -7.07 -1.50
C ARG A 100 18.87 -6.22 -1.04
N GLU A 101 19.18 -5.14 -1.74
CA GLU A 101 20.27 -4.22 -1.38
C GLU A 101 20.02 -3.57 -0.02
N LEU A 102 18.79 -3.10 0.25
CA LEU A 102 18.42 -2.55 1.55
C LEU A 102 18.51 -3.60 2.66
N TYR A 103 18.01 -4.80 2.42
CA TYR A 103 18.10 -5.91 3.37
C TYR A 103 19.56 -6.27 3.70
N LYS A 104 20.39 -6.47 2.67
CA LYS A 104 21.81 -6.76 2.84
C LYS A 104 22.54 -5.67 3.63
N LYS A 105 22.28 -4.42 3.29
CA LYS A 105 22.85 -3.26 3.99
C LYS A 105 22.48 -3.25 5.47
N PHE A 106 21.21 -3.49 5.80
CA PHE A 106 20.73 -3.50 7.17
C PHE A 106 21.36 -4.61 8.01
N TYR A 107 21.47 -5.82 7.45
CA TYR A 107 22.02 -6.98 8.14
C TYR A 107 23.53 -7.16 7.94
N HIS A 108 24.23 -6.20 7.30
CA HIS A 108 25.66 -6.27 7.00
C HIS A 108 26.07 -7.55 6.27
N LEU A 109 25.27 -7.96 5.28
CA LEU A 109 25.51 -9.13 4.43
C LEU A 109 26.23 -8.73 3.14
N ASP A 110 27.11 -9.62 2.63
CA ASP A 110 27.80 -9.47 1.35
C ASP A 110 26.88 -9.74 0.12
#